data_3ca0fcc0421427be960bc76df6d0d10b
#
_entry.id   3ca0fcc0421427be960bc76df6d0d10b
#
_cell.length_a   1.000
_cell.length_b   1.000
_cell.length_c   1.000
_cell.angle_alpha   90.00
_cell.angle_beta   90.00
_cell.angle_gamma   90.00
#
_symmetry.space_group_name_H-M   'P 1'
#
loop_
_entity.id
_entity.type
_entity.pdbx_description
1 polymer ?
#
loop_
_entity_poly.entity_id
_entity_poly.type
_entity_poly.pdbx_seq_one_letter_code
_entity_poly.pdbx_strand_id
1 'polypeptide(L)' 'MSKEKQVTIKMDARSAAAVRQVLFDAQKGYTYDEVSIPPRIADIRAVIQDLDDSIGAVVGA' A
#
# COMPACT_ATOMS: atom_id res chain seq x y z
N MET A 1 6.04 -17.01 12.39
CA MET A 1 6.09 -16.33 12.51
C MET A 1 6.99 -15.59 12.07
N SER A 2 6.89 -14.90 11.46
CA SER A 2 7.70 -14.31 10.93
C SER A 2 8.36 -13.44 11.68
N LYS A 3 9.43 -13.22 11.58
CA LYS A 3 10.03 -12.43 12.23
C LYS A 3 10.54 -11.51 11.37
N GLU A 4 9.91 -11.07 10.35
CA GLU A 4 10.39 -10.18 9.45
C GLU A 4 10.68 -8.88 10.05
N LYS A 5 11.77 -8.23 9.70
CA LYS A 5 12.08 -6.93 10.18
C LYS A 5 11.23 -5.94 9.50
N GLN A 6 10.80 -4.94 10.22
CA GLN A 6 9.96 -3.92 9.65
C GLN A 6 10.79 -2.76 9.15
N VAL A 7 10.34 -2.16 8.09
CA VAL A 7 10.99 -0.98 7.52
C VAL A 7 10.07 0.20 7.75
N THR A 8 10.61 1.26 8.32
CA THR A 8 9.83 2.46 8.58
C THR A 8 10.30 3.56 7.64
N ILE A 9 9.37 4.15 6.92
CA ILE A 9 9.67 5.20 5.98
C ILE A 9 8.89 6.42 6.39
N LYS A 10 9.57 7.57 6.49
CA LYS A 10 8.90 8.79 6.86
C LYS A 10 8.69 9.63 5.62
N MET A 11 7.48 10.10 5.42
CA MET A 11 7.18 10.99 4.32
C MET A 11 5.97 11.81 4.70
N ASP A 12 5.80 12.96 4.08
CA ASP A 12 4.65 13.77 4.40
C ASP A 12 3.42 13.19 3.73
N ALA A 13 2.24 13.69 4.09
CA ALA A 13 0.99 13.13 3.59
C ALA A 13 0.88 13.25 2.09
N ARG A 14 1.40 14.31 1.52
CA ARG A 14 1.33 14.53 0.10
C ARG A 14 2.14 13.49 -0.66
N SER A 15 3.35 13.22 -0.18
CA SER A 15 4.19 12.21 -0.81
C SER A 15 3.58 10.82 -0.63
N ALA A 16 3.02 10.56 0.53
CA ALA A 16 2.40 9.27 0.79
C ALA A 16 1.21 9.06 -0.15
N ALA A 17 0.43 10.10 -0.40
CA ALA A 17 -0.71 9.99 -1.30
C ALA A 17 -0.24 9.72 -2.73
N ALA A 18 0.86 10.33 -3.15
CA ALA A 18 1.39 10.11 -4.48
C ALA A 18 1.86 8.67 -4.64
N VAL A 19 2.55 8.14 -3.63
CA VAL A 19 3.01 6.76 -3.67
C VAL A 19 1.82 5.81 -3.69
N ARG A 20 0.82 6.09 -2.86
CA ARG A 20 -0.36 5.26 -2.82
C ARG A 20 -1.04 5.20 -4.19
N GLN A 21 -1.09 6.33 -4.89
CA GLN A 21 -1.73 6.37 -6.21
C GLN A 21 -0.98 5.51 -7.21
N VAL A 22 0.34 5.57 -7.19
CA VAL A 22 1.15 4.74 -8.08
C VAL A 22 0.94 3.27 -7.79
N LEU A 23 0.91 2.91 -6.51
CA LEU A 23 0.70 1.52 -6.12
C LEU A 23 -0.69 1.05 -6.51
N PHE A 24 -1.69 1.90 -6.33
CA PHE A 24 -3.05 1.54 -6.71
C PHE A 24 -3.13 1.28 -8.21
N ASP A 25 -2.51 2.14 -9.00
CA ASP A 25 -2.52 1.96 -10.45
C ASP A 25 -1.83 0.67 -10.84
N ALA A 26 -0.78 0.30 -10.13
CA ALA A 26 -0.05 -0.92 -10.46
C ALA A 26 -0.88 -2.16 -10.21
N GLN A 27 -1.76 -2.14 -9.19
CA GLN A 27 -2.49 -3.34 -8.84
C GLN A 27 -3.90 -3.39 -9.46
N LYS A 28 -4.41 -2.29 -9.98
CA LYS A 28 -5.81 -2.29 -10.39
C LYS A 28 -6.07 -3.19 -11.57
N GLY A 29 -5.04 -3.47 -12.37
CA GLY A 29 -5.20 -4.37 -13.50
C GLY A 29 -5.51 -5.80 -13.10
N TYR A 30 -5.30 -6.13 -11.81
CA TYR A 30 -5.56 -7.48 -11.33
C TYR A 30 -6.85 -7.57 -10.55
N THR A 31 -7.71 -6.60 -10.68
CA THR A 31 -8.90 -6.52 -9.84
C THR A 31 -9.82 -7.71 -10.01
N TYR A 32 -9.96 -8.20 -11.23
CA TYR A 32 -10.94 -9.22 -11.49
C TYR A 32 -10.39 -10.60 -11.71
N ASP A 33 -9.08 -10.76 -11.69
CA ASP A 33 -8.50 -12.05 -11.98
C ASP A 33 -7.80 -12.55 -10.74
N GLU A 34 -8.58 -13.04 -9.80
CA GLU A 34 -8.02 -13.44 -8.54
C GLU A 34 -7.21 -14.70 -8.63
N VAL A 35 -7.44 -15.50 -9.65
CA VAL A 35 -6.73 -16.76 -9.74
C VAL A 35 -5.26 -16.55 -10.08
N SER A 36 -5.00 -15.54 -10.90
CA SER A 36 -3.66 -15.34 -11.40
C SER A 36 -2.92 -14.20 -10.73
N ILE A 37 -3.40 -13.72 -9.60
CA ILE A 37 -2.77 -12.59 -8.96
C ILE A 37 -1.40 -12.98 -8.41
N PRO A 38 -0.33 -12.30 -8.84
CA PRO A 38 0.99 -12.61 -8.31
C PRO A 38 1.09 -12.24 -6.83
N PRO A 39 1.95 -12.92 -6.07
CA PRO A 39 2.09 -12.60 -4.65
C PRO A 39 2.47 -11.15 -4.39
N ARG A 40 3.22 -10.55 -5.30
CA ARG A 40 3.62 -9.18 -5.10
C ARG A 40 2.43 -8.22 -5.09
N ILE A 41 1.33 -8.59 -5.75
CA ILE A 41 0.14 -7.74 -5.74
C ILE A 41 -0.49 -7.72 -4.36
N ALA A 42 -0.47 -8.84 -3.66
CA ALA A 42 -0.97 -8.86 -2.29
C ALA A 42 -0.13 -7.96 -1.40
N ASP A 43 1.18 -7.95 -1.60
CA ASP A 43 2.06 -7.07 -0.85
C ASP A 43 1.77 -5.61 -1.16
N ILE A 44 1.54 -5.30 -2.43
CA ILE A 44 1.22 -3.93 -2.83
C ILE A 44 -0.07 -3.49 -2.17
N ARG A 45 -1.08 -4.37 -2.15
CA ARG A 45 -2.35 -4.01 -1.53
C ARG A 45 -2.21 -3.79 -0.03
N ALA A 46 -1.35 -4.57 0.62
CA ALA A 46 -1.09 -4.36 2.04
C ALA A 46 -0.44 -3.01 2.30
N VAL A 47 0.49 -2.61 1.43
CA VAL A 47 1.14 -1.32 1.58
C VAL A 47 0.14 -0.19 1.35
N ILE A 48 -0.77 -0.35 0.38
CA ILE A 48 -1.80 0.65 0.14
C ILE A 48 -2.64 0.81 1.41
N GLN A 49 -3.00 -0.29 2.06
CA GLN A 49 -3.79 -0.23 3.27
C GLN A 49 -3.04 0.51 4.38
N ASP A 50 -1.76 0.21 4.54
CA ASP A 50 -0.95 0.89 5.53
C ASP A 50 -0.85 2.38 5.24
N LEU A 51 -0.69 2.74 3.97
CA LEU A 51 -0.62 4.15 3.59
C LEU A 51 -1.96 4.85 3.87
N ASP A 52 -3.07 4.21 3.54
CA ASP A 52 -4.37 4.79 3.80
C ASP A 52 -4.58 5.02 5.28
N ASP A 53 -4.20 4.06 6.10
CA ASP A 53 -4.36 4.20 7.54
C ASP A 53 -3.48 5.32 8.07
N SER A 54 -2.25 5.41 7.58
CA SER A 54 -1.32 6.43 8.04
C SER A 54 -1.74 7.81 7.58
N ILE A 55 -2.20 7.93 6.35
CA ILE A 55 -2.67 9.20 5.83
C ILE A 55 -3.90 9.64 6.60
N GLY A 56 -4.80 8.71 6.87
CA GLY A 56 -6.00 9.01 7.62
C GLY A 56 -5.69 9.50 9.02
N ALA A 57 -4.69 8.91 9.64
CA ALA A 57 -4.31 9.30 10.99
C ALA A 57 -3.77 10.73 11.02
N VAL A 58 -3.05 11.13 9.98
CA VAL A 58 -2.48 12.47 9.93
C VAL A 58 -3.53 13.49 9.53
N VAL A 59 -4.31 13.18 8.48
CA VAL A 59 -5.26 14.14 7.95
C VAL A 59 -6.50 14.21 8.82
N GLY A 60 -6.91 13.09 9.38
CA GLY A 60 -8.11 13.05 10.18
C GLY A 60 -7.91 13.61 11.58
N ALA A 61 -6.66 13.79 11.98
CA ALA A 61 -6.41 14.37 13.29
C ALA A 61 -6.59 15.88 13.23
#